data_afc4f1fea397cf6208e0fcdadb07fb14
#
_entry.id   afc4f1fea397cf6208e0fcdadb07fb14
#
_cell.length_a   1.000
_cell.length_b   1.000
_cell.length_c   1.000
_cell.angle_alpha   90.00
_cell.angle_beta   90.00
_cell.angle_gamma   90.00
#
_symmetry.space_group_name_H-M   'P 1'
#
loop_
_entity.id
_entity.type
_entity.pdbx_description
1 polymer ?
#
loop_
_entity_poly.entity_id
_entity_poly.type
_entity_poly.pdbx_seq_one_letter_code
_entity_poly.pdbx_strand_id
1 'polypeptide(L)'
;MSFTKFKRWFAILACAAFGGACMDYGPYEVEDFGITGSGLFITNEGNFMYGNASLSYYDPEKKQVENEIFFRANGFKLGDVAQSMVIRDGIGWIVVNNSGVIYAIDIDTFKEVGRIEGFTSPRYIHFLSDTKAYVTDLFSPYITIFDPRTCKITGAIHTGQAPSTGSYNSTEQMAQYDKWVFVNCWSYSNKILVIDSDQDKVVHEIELRSIQPNSLVVDRNGKLWALTDGGYAGSEYGQTEPCLYRI
;
A
#
# COMPACT_ATOMS: atom_id res chain seq x y z
N MET A 1 59.20 21.33 25.46
CA MET A 1 57.90 20.71 25.20
C MET A 1 57.99 20.02 23.86
N SER A 2 57.90 18.67 23.79
CA SER A 2 58.24 17.89 22.60
C SER A 2 57.17 18.06 21.52
N PHE A 3 57.60 18.24 20.28
CA PHE A 3 56.74 18.42 19.07
C PHE A 3 55.69 17.30 18.89
N THR A 4 55.96 16.13 19.46
CA THR A 4 55.03 14.98 19.49
C THR A 4 53.83 15.16 20.44
N LYS A 5 54.02 15.90 21.53
CA LYS A 5 52.92 16.21 22.45
C LYS A 5 51.96 17.25 21.83
N PHE A 6 52.49 18.22 21.08
CA PHE A 6 51.68 19.23 20.39
C PHE A 6 50.80 18.62 19.28
N LYS A 7 51.34 17.69 18.48
CA LYS A 7 50.56 16.97 17.47
C LYS A 7 49.44 16.10 18.06
N ARG A 8 49.67 15.49 19.23
CA ARG A 8 48.61 14.71 19.92
C ARG A 8 47.47 15.58 20.44
N TRP A 9 47.79 16.75 20.98
CA TRP A 9 46.73 17.70 21.45
C TRP A 9 45.94 18.30 20.29
N PHE A 10 46.57 18.56 19.15
CA PHE A 10 45.89 19.06 17.96
C PHE A 10 44.98 18.00 17.33
N ALA A 11 45.37 16.75 17.31
CA ALA A 11 44.53 15.63 16.86
C ALA A 11 43.33 15.40 17.76
N ILE A 12 43.49 15.53 19.09
CA ILE A 12 42.36 15.41 20.05
C ILE A 12 41.39 16.59 19.91
N LEU A 13 41.90 17.81 19.70
CA LEU A 13 41.07 18.99 19.48
C LEU A 13 40.31 18.93 18.14
N ALA A 14 40.93 18.40 17.10
CA ALA A 14 40.29 18.19 15.80
C ALA A 14 39.16 17.12 15.87
N CYS A 15 39.40 16.01 16.60
CA CYS A 15 38.34 15.00 16.83
C CYS A 15 37.19 15.54 17.67
N ALA A 16 37.45 16.44 18.65
CA ALA A 16 36.36 17.07 19.43
C ALA A 16 35.58 18.09 18.62
N ALA A 17 36.17 18.72 17.60
CA ALA A 17 35.48 19.66 16.71
C ALA A 17 34.56 18.96 15.67
N PHE A 18 34.85 17.69 15.32
CA PHE A 18 34.04 16.89 14.42
C PHE A 18 33.01 16.00 15.14
N GLY A 19 33.12 15.86 16.47
CA GLY A 19 32.15 15.09 17.28
C GLY A 19 30.85 15.84 17.59
N GLY A 20 30.72 17.11 17.18
CA GLY A 20 29.53 17.93 17.45
C GLY A 20 28.54 18.07 16.29
N ALA A 21 28.70 17.29 15.22
CA ALA A 21 27.78 17.31 14.08
C ALA A 21 26.72 16.18 14.13
N CYS A 22 26.34 15.71 15.31
CA CYS A 22 24.98 15.20 15.46
C CYS A 22 24.10 16.45 15.43
N MET A 23 23.52 16.76 14.30
CA MET A 23 22.34 17.63 14.27
C MET A 23 21.28 16.89 15.08
N ASP A 24 21.14 17.31 16.33
CA ASP A 24 19.96 17.02 17.12
C ASP A 24 18.84 17.82 16.44
N TYR A 25 18.15 17.18 15.50
CA TYR A 25 16.86 17.66 15.07
C TYR A 25 15.98 17.49 16.31
N GLY A 26 15.78 18.56 17.06
CA GLY A 26 14.89 18.59 18.21
C GLY A 26 13.55 17.93 17.88
N PRO A 27 12.69 17.66 18.85
CA PRO A 27 11.42 17.02 18.59
C PRO A 27 10.73 17.76 17.44
N TYR A 28 10.41 17.01 16.39
CA TYR A 28 9.75 17.56 15.21
C TYR A 28 8.44 18.19 15.67
N GLU A 29 8.28 19.50 15.47
CA GLU A 29 7.01 20.16 15.75
C GLU A 29 6.00 19.63 14.71
N VAL A 30 5.03 18.85 15.19
CA VAL A 30 3.94 18.38 14.32
C VAL A 30 3.03 19.55 13.98
N GLU A 31 2.62 19.61 12.73
CA GLU A 31 1.70 20.62 12.25
C GLU A 31 0.25 20.21 12.51
N ASP A 32 -0.57 21.17 12.94
CA ASP A 32 -2.00 20.99 13.02
C ASP A 32 -2.65 21.47 11.71
N PHE A 33 -3.09 20.51 10.91
CA PHE A 33 -3.86 20.77 9.71
C PHE A 33 -5.36 20.85 10.06
N GLY A 34 -6.03 21.87 9.54
CA GLY A 34 -7.48 21.96 9.54
C GLY A 34 -7.96 22.13 8.10
N ILE A 35 -8.40 21.06 7.47
CA ILE A 35 -8.92 21.10 6.11
C ILE A 35 -10.43 21.22 6.16
N THR A 36 -10.93 22.26 5.52
CA THR A 36 -12.35 22.48 5.31
C THR A 36 -12.62 22.46 3.82
N GLY A 37 -13.09 21.35 3.30
CA GLY A 37 -13.45 21.29 1.88
C GLY A 37 -13.02 19.98 1.20
N SER A 38 -13.33 19.92 -0.08
CA SER A 38 -12.98 18.77 -0.92
C SER A 38 -11.58 18.95 -1.51
N GLY A 39 -10.73 17.95 -1.38
CA GLY A 39 -9.41 17.94 -1.99
C GLY A 39 -9.04 16.58 -2.56
N LEU A 40 -7.84 16.50 -3.10
CA LEU A 40 -7.31 15.29 -3.70
C LEU A 40 -6.07 14.81 -2.93
N PHE A 41 -6.11 13.59 -2.42
CA PHE A 41 -4.94 12.92 -1.88
C PHE A 41 -4.12 12.29 -3.01
N ILE A 42 -2.81 12.42 -2.92
CA ILE A 42 -1.86 11.87 -3.88
C ILE A 42 -0.85 11.03 -3.11
N THR A 43 -0.91 9.72 -3.29
CA THR A 43 0.11 8.81 -2.78
C THR A 43 1.34 8.89 -3.67
N ASN A 44 2.47 9.25 -3.09
CA ASN A 44 3.76 9.24 -3.76
C ASN A 44 4.46 7.96 -3.37
N GLU A 45 4.58 7.04 -4.32
CA GLU A 45 5.13 5.70 -4.08
C GLU A 45 6.54 5.76 -3.48
N GLY A 46 7.35 6.70 -3.95
CA GLY A 46 8.76 6.77 -3.61
C GLY A 46 9.58 5.75 -4.40
N ASN A 47 10.84 5.59 -3.99
CA ASN A 47 11.74 4.61 -4.59
C ASN A 47 11.80 3.36 -3.69
N PHE A 48 11.65 2.18 -4.29
CA PHE A 48 11.74 0.90 -3.60
C PHE A 48 13.05 0.79 -2.78
N MET A 49 12.95 0.40 -1.52
CA MET A 49 14.02 0.30 -0.52
C MET A 49 14.63 1.64 -0.02
N TYR A 50 14.03 2.79 -0.33
CA TYR A 50 14.54 4.08 0.12
C TYR A 50 13.74 4.67 1.30
N GLY A 51 12.58 4.13 1.64
CA GLY A 51 11.75 4.62 2.74
C GLY A 51 11.30 6.07 2.58
N ASN A 52 11.09 6.51 1.33
CA ASN A 52 10.76 7.88 0.98
C ASN A 52 9.36 8.04 0.36
N ALA A 53 8.48 7.07 0.59
CA ALA A 53 7.08 7.23 0.27
C ALA A 53 6.45 8.39 1.05
N SER A 54 5.53 9.10 0.43
CA SER A 54 4.89 10.25 1.06
C SER A 54 3.44 10.42 0.62
N LEU A 55 2.72 11.28 1.33
CA LEU A 55 1.36 11.68 1.00
C LEU A 55 1.33 13.18 0.74
N SER A 56 0.72 13.58 -0.37
CA SER A 56 0.45 14.98 -0.71
C SER A 56 -1.06 15.22 -0.76
N TYR A 57 -1.45 16.45 -0.53
CA TYR A 57 -2.83 16.91 -0.63
C TYR A 57 -2.92 18.11 -1.58
N TYR A 58 -3.82 18.06 -2.55
CA TYR A 58 -4.15 19.17 -3.42
C TYR A 58 -5.46 19.80 -2.99
N ASP A 59 -5.41 21.09 -2.68
CA ASP A 59 -6.58 21.94 -2.42
C ASP A 59 -7.01 22.61 -3.73
N PRO A 60 -8.15 22.25 -4.31
CA PRO A 60 -8.60 22.82 -5.59
C PRO A 60 -9.10 24.25 -5.47
N GLU A 61 -9.53 24.68 -4.28
CA GLU A 61 -9.98 26.07 -4.07
C GLU A 61 -8.80 27.03 -4.02
N LYS A 62 -7.77 26.65 -3.26
CA LYS A 62 -6.52 27.43 -3.16
C LYS A 62 -5.58 27.19 -4.33
N LYS A 63 -5.79 26.12 -5.12
CA LYS A 63 -4.89 25.64 -6.19
C LYS A 63 -3.46 25.40 -5.67
N GLN A 64 -3.34 24.82 -4.50
CA GLN A 64 -2.08 24.56 -3.81
C GLN A 64 -1.92 23.08 -3.52
N VAL A 65 -0.66 22.62 -3.53
CA VAL A 65 -0.28 21.28 -3.12
C VAL A 65 0.49 21.38 -1.81
N GLU A 66 0.04 20.64 -0.81
CA GLU A 66 0.74 20.41 0.44
C GLU A 66 1.46 19.06 0.35
N ASN A 67 2.79 19.08 0.43
CA ASN A 67 3.59 17.86 0.36
C ASN A 67 3.90 17.32 1.76
N GLU A 68 4.19 16.01 1.81
CA GLU A 68 4.62 15.31 3.04
C GLU A 68 3.65 15.47 4.22
N ILE A 69 2.35 15.62 3.93
CA ILE A 69 1.32 15.91 4.94
C ILE A 69 1.27 14.87 6.06
N PHE A 70 1.50 13.58 5.74
CA PHE A 70 1.56 12.53 6.75
C PHE A 70 2.73 12.76 7.72
N PHE A 71 3.93 13.03 7.20
CA PHE A 71 5.11 13.26 8.03
C PHE A 71 4.96 14.52 8.88
N ARG A 72 4.48 15.61 8.29
CA ARG A 72 4.26 16.89 8.98
C ARG A 72 3.23 16.77 10.10
N ALA A 73 2.16 15.99 9.90
CA ALA A 73 1.11 15.79 10.90
C ALA A 73 1.51 14.81 12.02
N ASN A 74 2.43 13.87 11.76
CA ASN A 74 2.70 12.75 12.67
C ASN A 74 4.13 12.71 13.23
N GLY A 75 5.09 13.45 12.62
CA GLY A 75 6.48 13.48 13.05
C GLY A 75 7.33 12.27 12.66
N PHE A 76 6.79 11.35 11.86
CA PHE A 76 7.51 10.19 11.35
C PHE A 76 7.12 9.90 9.90
N LYS A 77 8.00 9.22 9.16
CA LYS A 77 7.82 8.94 7.73
C LYS A 77 6.76 7.88 7.49
N LEU A 78 6.09 7.97 6.35
CA LEU A 78 5.09 6.99 5.90
C LEU A 78 5.72 5.60 5.69
N GLY A 79 6.93 5.54 5.14
CA GLY A 79 7.66 4.28 4.93
C GLY A 79 8.09 4.09 3.49
N ASP A 80 8.06 2.85 3.02
CA ASP A 80 8.56 2.44 1.72
C ASP A 80 7.43 1.88 0.85
N VAL A 81 7.22 2.50 -0.30
CA VAL A 81 6.22 2.19 -1.32
C VAL A 81 4.77 2.42 -0.85
N ALA A 82 4.27 3.67 -0.96
CA ALA A 82 2.85 3.99 -0.78
C ALA A 82 2.03 3.48 -1.97
N GLN A 83 1.53 2.25 -1.88
CA GLN A 83 0.92 1.50 -2.97
C GLN A 83 -0.46 1.99 -3.35
N SER A 84 -1.32 2.23 -2.38
CA SER A 84 -2.71 2.62 -2.60
C SER A 84 -3.27 3.38 -1.39
N MET A 85 -4.36 4.10 -1.63
CA MET A 85 -5.13 4.73 -0.59
C MET A 85 -6.62 4.61 -0.91
N VAL A 86 -7.43 4.37 0.10
CA VAL A 86 -8.88 4.39 0.02
C VAL A 86 -9.44 5.21 1.19
N ILE A 87 -10.48 6.01 0.91
CA ILE A 87 -11.14 6.83 1.92
C ILE A 87 -12.50 6.21 2.22
N ARG A 88 -12.79 6.04 3.51
CA ARG A 88 -14.09 5.60 3.99
C ARG A 88 -14.42 6.26 5.32
N ASP A 89 -15.60 6.84 5.43
CA ASP A 89 -16.16 7.40 6.65
C ASP A 89 -15.22 8.39 7.37
N GLY A 90 -14.56 9.28 6.61
CA GLY A 90 -13.62 10.27 7.12
C GLY A 90 -12.24 9.73 7.48
N ILE A 91 -11.99 8.45 7.24
CA ILE A 91 -10.69 7.80 7.46
C ILE A 91 -10.03 7.49 6.11
N GLY A 92 -8.78 7.95 5.96
CA GLY A 92 -7.90 7.60 4.86
C GLY A 92 -7.04 6.38 5.21
N TRP A 93 -7.17 5.30 4.46
CA TRP A 93 -6.42 4.07 4.65
C TRP A 93 -5.29 4.00 3.64
N ILE A 94 -4.06 4.09 4.09
CA ILE A 94 -2.86 4.14 3.25
C ILE A 94 -2.13 2.80 3.33
N VAL A 95 -2.04 2.10 2.22
CA VAL A 95 -1.30 0.83 2.13
C VAL A 95 0.16 1.13 1.79
N VAL A 96 1.08 0.75 2.68
CA VAL A 96 2.52 0.92 2.50
C VAL A 96 3.16 -0.44 2.28
N ASN A 97 3.35 -0.77 1.02
CA ASN A 97 3.65 -2.11 0.52
C ASN A 97 4.92 -2.71 1.13
N ASN A 98 6.08 -2.11 0.89
CA ASN A 98 7.36 -2.68 1.33
C ASN A 98 7.64 -2.47 2.83
N SER A 99 6.83 -1.66 3.51
CA SER A 99 6.86 -1.55 4.98
C SER A 99 5.92 -2.53 5.67
N GLY A 100 5.05 -3.22 4.94
CA GLY A 100 4.13 -4.22 5.49
C GLY A 100 3.10 -3.64 6.46
N VAL A 101 2.69 -2.37 6.26
CA VAL A 101 1.81 -1.64 7.16
C VAL A 101 0.68 -0.93 6.39
N ILE A 102 -0.44 -0.79 7.06
CA ILE A 102 -1.55 0.06 6.62
C ILE A 102 -1.79 1.09 7.71
N TYR A 103 -1.74 2.37 7.35
CA TYR A 103 -2.11 3.46 8.25
C TYR A 103 -3.55 3.88 8.03
N ALA A 104 -4.27 4.11 9.13
CA ALA A 104 -5.55 4.80 9.15
C ALA A 104 -5.32 6.23 9.64
N ILE A 105 -5.66 7.22 8.83
CA ILE A 105 -5.53 8.64 9.16
C ILE A 105 -6.89 9.33 9.12
N ASP A 106 -7.07 10.29 9.98
CA ASP A 106 -8.17 11.25 9.87
C ASP A 106 -7.90 12.16 8.65
N ILE A 107 -8.86 12.28 7.74
CA ILE A 107 -8.66 13.00 6.47
C ILE A 107 -8.63 14.52 6.60
N ASP A 108 -9.09 15.08 7.71
CA ASP A 108 -9.10 16.52 7.94
C ASP A 108 -7.82 17.00 8.64
N THR A 109 -7.26 16.17 9.50
CA THR A 109 -6.06 16.50 10.30
C THR A 109 -4.80 15.77 9.83
N PHE A 110 -4.93 14.75 8.98
CA PHE A 110 -3.89 13.84 8.51
C PHE A 110 -3.19 13.04 9.63
N LYS A 111 -3.70 13.14 10.86
CA LYS A 111 -3.16 12.42 12.00
C LYS A 111 -3.51 10.94 11.93
N GLU A 112 -2.54 10.10 12.30
CA GLU A 112 -2.78 8.68 12.46
C GLU A 112 -3.78 8.44 13.60
N VAL A 113 -4.80 7.64 13.29
CA VAL A 113 -5.81 7.20 14.25
C VAL A 113 -5.74 5.70 14.50
N GLY A 114 -4.97 4.98 13.69
CA GLY A 114 -4.72 3.55 13.84
C GLY A 114 -3.81 3.00 12.77
N ARG A 115 -3.35 1.75 12.98
CA ARG A 115 -2.57 1.01 11.98
C ARG A 115 -2.78 -0.48 12.08
N ILE A 116 -2.47 -1.17 11.00
CA ILE A 116 -2.43 -2.63 10.93
C ILE A 116 -1.07 -3.02 10.39
N GLU A 117 -0.38 -3.92 11.08
CA GLU A 117 0.96 -4.38 10.76
C GLU A 117 0.97 -5.91 10.55
N GLY A 118 2.08 -6.44 10.03
CA GLY A 118 2.28 -7.86 9.87
C GLY A 118 1.96 -8.40 8.47
N PHE A 119 1.84 -7.53 7.48
CA PHE A 119 1.75 -7.91 6.08
C PHE A 119 3.13 -8.20 5.48
N THR A 120 3.16 -8.95 4.40
CA THR A 120 4.39 -9.18 3.64
C THR A 120 4.56 -8.10 2.56
N SER A 121 3.52 -7.91 1.75
CA SER A 121 3.52 -6.95 0.64
C SER A 121 2.06 -6.54 0.33
N PRO A 122 1.39 -5.80 1.23
CA PRO A 122 -0.02 -5.45 1.07
C PRO A 122 -0.24 -4.57 -0.15
N ARG A 123 -1.38 -4.75 -0.84
CA ARG A 123 -1.66 -4.07 -2.11
C ARG A 123 -2.89 -3.18 -2.05
N TYR A 124 -4.06 -3.74 -1.81
CA TYR A 124 -5.33 -3.03 -1.86
C TYR A 124 -6.25 -3.45 -0.72
N ILE A 125 -7.09 -2.51 -0.29
CA ILE A 125 -8.14 -2.75 0.69
C ILE A 125 -9.48 -2.75 -0.02
N HIS A 126 -10.34 -3.69 0.34
CA HIS A 126 -11.74 -3.74 -0.07
C HIS A 126 -12.65 -3.86 1.16
N PHE A 127 -13.51 -2.86 1.36
CA PHE A 127 -14.45 -2.82 2.48
C PHE A 127 -15.74 -3.54 2.13
N LEU A 128 -16.11 -4.52 2.94
CA LEU A 128 -17.36 -5.28 2.82
C LEU A 128 -18.46 -4.70 3.71
N SER A 129 -18.06 -4.24 4.89
CA SER A 129 -18.96 -3.61 5.89
C SER A 129 -18.14 -2.72 6.82
N ASP A 130 -18.78 -2.14 7.84
CA ASP A 130 -18.09 -1.35 8.86
C ASP A 130 -17.20 -2.20 9.77
N THR A 131 -17.41 -3.52 9.78
CA THR A 131 -16.69 -4.46 10.65
C THR A 131 -15.81 -5.44 9.90
N LYS A 132 -15.80 -5.37 8.55
CA LYS A 132 -15.08 -6.36 7.75
C LYS A 132 -14.51 -5.74 6.49
N ALA A 133 -13.23 -5.91 6.31
CA ALA A 133 -12.52 -5.56 5.10
C ALA A 133 -11.46 -6.62 4.75
N TYR A 134 -11.14 -6.71 3.46
CA TYR A 134 -10.10 -7.57 2.92
C TYR A 134 -8.88 -6.76 2.53
N VAL A 135 -7.69 -7.34 2.71
CA VAL A 135 -6.42 -6.81 2.22
C VAL A 135 -5.75 -7.85 1.36
N THR A 136 -5.46 -7.50 0.12
CA THR A 136 -4.66 -8.34 -0.78
C THR A 136 -3.17 -8.16 -0.48
N ASP A 137 -2.38 -9.21 -0.75
CA ASP A 137 -0.94 -9.21 -0.52
C ASP A 137 -0.24 -9.94 -1.68
N LEU A 138 0.79 -9.30 -2.23
CA LEU A 138 1.50 -9.80 -3.41
C LEU A 138 2.31 -11.06 -3.11
N PHE A 139 2.88 -11.15 -1.91
CA PHE A 139 3.80 -12.20 -1.50
C PHE A 139 3.29 -13.04 -0.33
N SER A 140 1.98 -13.08 -0.14
CA SER A 140 1.31 -13.93 0.86
C SER A 140 0.33 -14.90 0.20
N PRO A 141 0.24 -16.15 0.68
CA PRO A 141 -0.81 -17.08 0.25
C PRO A 141 -2.20 -16.75 0.82
N TYR A 142 -2.33 -15.59 1.46
CA TYR A 142 -3.56 -15.21 2.15
C TYR A 142 -3.99 -13.80 1.79
N ILE A 143 -5.31 -13.62 1.66
CA ILE A 143 -5.97 -12.33 1.77
C ILE A 143 -6.32 -12.15 3.24
N THR A 144 -5.86 -11.06 3.85
CA THR A 144 -6.10 -10.77 5.27
C THR A 144 -7.49 -10.19 5.47
N ILE A 145 -8.18 -10.60 6.52
CA ILE A 145 -9.46 -10.04 6.97
C ILE A 145 -9.21 -9.20 8.22
N PHE A 146 -9.74 -7.98 8.27
CA PHE A 146 -9.63 -7.13 9.45
C PHE A 146 -10.95 -6.40 9.77
N ASP A 147 -11.09 -5.99 11.02
CA ASP A 147 -12.17 -5.09 11.47
C ASP A 147 -11.66 -3.63 11.41
N PRO A 148 -12.24 -2.77 10.53
CA PRO A 148 -11.81 -1.38 10.37
C PRO A 148 -11.98 -0.52 11.64
N ARG A 149 -12.94 -0.83 12.50
CA ARG A 149 -13.19 -0.06 13.74
C ARG A 149 -12.11 -0.26 14.78
N THR A 150 -11.41 -1.38 14.73
CA THR A 150 -10.42 -1.77 15.76
C THR A 150 -9.00 -1.90 15.21
N CYS A 151 -8.83 -1.83 13.88
CA CYS A 151 -7.58 -2.11 13.17
C CYS A 151 -6.99 -3.49 13.51
N LYS A 152 -7.84 -4.48 13.83
CA LYS A 152 -7.38 -5.83 14.21
C LYS A 152 -7.64 -6.83 13.11
N ILE A 153 -6.65 -7.65 12.82
CA ILE A 153 -6.80 -8.82 11.96
C ILE A 153 -7.74 -9.81 12.64
N THR A 154 -8.77 -10.25 11.91
CA THR A 154 -9.82 -11.15 12.41
C THR A 154 -9.82 -12.51 11.70
N GLY A 155 -9.13 -12.62 10.57
CA GLY A 155 -9.06 -13.86 9.81
C GLY A 155 -8.20 -13.75 8.56
N ALA A 156 -8.21 -14.80 7.76
CA ALA A 156 -7.52 -14.85 6.48
C ALA A 156 -8.18 -15.84 5.52
N ILE A 157 -8.10 -15.57 4.22
CA ILE A 157 -8.59 -16.42 3.14
C ILE A 157 -7.39 -16.97 2.38
N HIS A 158 -7.26 -18.30 2.29
CA HIS A 158 -6.21 -18.93 1.50
C HIS A 158 -6.51 -18.80 0.00
N THR A 159 -5.54 -18.31 -0.77
CA THR A 159 -5.70 -17.97 -2.20
C THR A 159 -5.48 -19.14 -3.16
N GLY A 160 -5.12 -20.31 -2.65
CA GLY A 160 -4.79 -21.48 -3.47
C GLY A 160 -3.37 -21.42 -4.06
N GLN A 161 -3.06 -22.34 -4.98
CA GLN A 161 -1.76 -22.42 -5.64
C GLN A 161 -1.80 -21.74 -7.00
N ALA A 162 -0.74 -20.98 -7.32
CA ALA A 162 -0.54 -20.42 -8.64
C ALA A 162 0.03 -21.47 -9.59
N PRO A 163 -0.58 -21.69 -10.77
CA PRO A 163 -0.11 -22.70 -11.72
C PRO A 163 1.32 -22.45 -12.23
N SER A 164 1.67 -21.18 -12.41
CA SER A 164 2.95 -20.78 -13.01
C SER A 164 4.14 -20.83 -12.04
N THR A 165 3.91 -20.53 -10.78
CA THR A 165 4.99 -20.45 -9.77
C THR A 165 4.99 -21.63 -8.82
N GLY A 166 3.90 -22.39 -8.75
CA GLY A 166 3.74 -23.55 -7.85
C GLY A 166 3.61 -23.19 -6.37
N SER A 167 3.57 -21.87 -6.03
CA SER A 167 3.54 -21.44 -4.63
C SER A 167 2.17 -20.94 -4.19
N TYR A 168 1.72 -19.79 -4.68
CA TYR A 168 0.42 -19.17 -4.31
C TYR A 168 -0.02 -18.16 -5.38
N ASN A 169 -1.29 -17.74 -5.31
CA ASN A 169 -1.81 -16.68 -6.15
C ASN A 169 -1.45 -15.31 -5.56
N SER A 170 -0.68 -14.52 -6.29
CA SER A 170 -0.35 -13.12 -5.94
C SER A 170 -1.55 -12.23 -6.17
N THR A 171 -2.16 -11.74 -5.11
CA THR A 171 -3.42 -10.99 -5.18
C THR A 171 -3.22 -9.48 -5.25
N GLU A 172 -4.04 -8.82 -6.07
CA GLU A 172 -3.99 -7.38 -6.34
C GLU A 172 -5.35 -6.71 -6.13
N GLN A 173 -5.92 -6.11 -7.16
CA GLN A 173 -7.18 -5.38 -7.05
C GLN A 173 -8.37 -6.30 -6.81
N MET A 174 -9.39 -5.71 -6.19
CA MET A 174 -10.66 -6.36 -5.91
C MET A 174 -11.82 -5.55 -6.49
N ALA A 175 -12.85 -6.27 -6.95
CA ALA A 175 -14.14 -5.69 -7.31
C ALA A 175 -15.24 -6.56 -6.74
N GLN A 176 -16.40 -5.97 -6.40
CA GLN A 176 -17.49 -6.69 -5.76
C GLN A 176 -18.80 -6.55 -6.54
N TYR A 177 -19.54 -7.64 -6.62
CA TYR A 177 -20.93 -7.67 -7.03
C TYR A 177 -21.72 -8.57 -6.07
N ASP A 178 -22.68 -7.98 -5.35
CA ASP A 178 -23.39 -8.64 -4.27
C ASP A 178 -22.42 -9.23 -3.24
N LYS A 179 -22.52 -10.49 -2.88
CA LYS A 179 -21.60 -11.19 -1.98
C LYS A 179 -20.30 -11.67 -2.65
N TRP A 180 -20.20 -11.56 -3.96
CA TRP A 180 -19.04 -12.06 -4.71
C TRP A 180 -17.96 -11.01 -4.81
N VAL A 181 -16.78 -11.32 -4.27
CA VAL A 181 -15.58 -10.50 -4.41
C VAL A 181 -14.65 -11.16 -5.41
N PHE A 182 -14.36 -10.44 -6.49
CA PHE A 182 -13.44 -10.85 -7.53
C PHE A 182 -12.06 -10.28 -7.23
N VAL A 183 -11.03 -11.10 -7.32
CA VAL A 183 -9.65 -10.71 -6.99
C VAL A 183 -8.75 -11.15 -8.13
N ASN A 184 -8.06 -10.22 -8.76
CA ASN A 184 -7.10 -10.56 -9.79
C ASN A 184 -5.79 -11.07 -9.21
N CYS A 185 -5.19 -12.05 -9.91
CA CYS A 185 -3.89 -12.61 -9.58
C CYS A 185 -2.87 -12.13 -10.60
N TRP A 186 -2.17 -11.05 -10.27
CA TRP A 186 -1.35 -10.36 -11.26
C TRP A 186 -0.05 -11.10 -11.61
N SER A 187 0.71 -11.55 -10.64
CA SER A 187 2.07 -12.04 -10.89
C SER A 187 2.09 -13.33 -11.70
N TYR A 188 2.30 -13.21 -13.00
CA TYR A 188 2.42 -14.31 -13.99
C TYR A 188 1.25 -15.30 -14.02
N SER A 189 0.14 -14.93 -13.44
CA SER A 189 -1.09 -15.70 -13.44
C SER A 189 -2.05 -15.17 -14.51
N ASN A 190 -3.03 -15.99 -14.87
CA ASN A 190 -4.14 -15.60 -15.74
C ASN A 190 -5.49 -15.76 -15.02
N LYS A 191 -5.48 -15.72 -13.68
CA LYS A 191 -6.66 -16.04 -12.88
C LYS A 191 -7.30 -14.83 -12.24
N ILE A 192 -8.61 -14.92 -12.06
CA ILE A 192 -9.40 -14.10 -11.16
C ILE A 192 -10.04 -15.07 -10.15
N LEU A 193 -9.78 -14.87 -8.86
CA LEU A 193 -10.43 -15.61 -7.79
C LEU A 193 -11.83 -15.05 -7.53
N VAL A 194 -12.79 -15.92 -7.25
CA VAL A 194 -14.13 -15.54 -6.81
C VAL A 194 -14.28 -15.97 -5.36
N ILE A 195 -14.47 -14.99 -4.48
CA ILE A 195 -14.64 -15.20 -3.05
C ILE A 195 -16.11 -15.02 -2.69
N ASP A 196 -16.67 -16.00 -1.96
CA ASP A 196 -17.92 -15.83 -1.24
C ASP A 196 -17.64 -15.09 0.07
N SER A 197 -18.06 -13.83 0.16
CA SER A 197 -17.78 -12.97 1.32
C SER A 197 -18.60 -13.34 2.57
N ASP A 198 -19.65 -14.14 2.45
CA ASP A 198 -20.37 -14.68 3.59
C ASP A 198 -19.61 -15.85 4.25
N GLN A 199 -18.83 -16.60 3.46
CA GLN A 199 -18.07 -17.75 3.91
C GLN A 199 -16.58 -17.46 4.10
N ASP A 200 -16.08 -16.32 3.60
CA ASP A 200 -14.66 -15.96 3.54
C ASP A 200 -13.80 -17.07 2.87
N LYS A 201 -14.25 -17.49 1.69
CA LYS A 201 -13.59 -18.59 0.95
C LYS A 201 -13.56 -18.32 -0.55
N VAL A 202 -12.46 -18.71 -1.19
CA VAL A 202 -12.41 -18.87 -2.64
C VAL A 202 -13.31 -20.04 -3.02
N VAL A 203 -14.30 -19.77 -3.87
CA VAL A 203 -15.30 -20.76 -4.33
C VAL A 203 -15.20 -21.07 -5.80
N HIS A 204 -14.56 -20.21 -6.59
CA HIS A 204 -14.36 -20.40 -8.01
C HIS A 204 -13.12 -19.63 -8.50
N GLU A 205 -12.57 -20.07 -9.63
CA GLU A 205 -11.49 -19.41 -10.35
C GLU A 205 -11.94 -19.17 -11.80
N ILE A 206 -11.73 -17.97 -12.32
CA ILE A 206 -11.97 -17.61 -13.71
C ILE A 206 -10.63 -17.56 -14.41
N GLU A 207 -10.41 -18.40 -15.40
CA GLU A 207 -9.20 -18.39 -16.23
C GLU A 207 -9.37 -17.49 -17.44
N LEU A 208 -8.41 -16.61 -17.66
CA LEU A 208 -8.32 -15.71 -18.81
C LEU A 208 -7.34 -16.30 -19.85
N ARG A 209 -7.48 -15.86 -21.11
CA ARG A 209 -6.53 -16.26 -22.16
C ARG A 209 -5.20 -15.52 -22.07
N SER A 210 -5.24 -14.29 -21.54
CA SER A 210 -4.08 -13.43 -21.38
C SER A 210 -3.63 -13.42 -19.92
N ILE A 211 -2.33 -13.32 -19.70
CA ILE A 211 -1.72 -13.29 -18.36
C ILE A 211 -1.73 -11.89 -17.76
N GLN A 212 -1.47 -11.83 -16.46
CA GLN A 212 -1.32 -10.61 -15.65
C GLN A 212 -2.55 -9.71 -15.67
N PRO A 213 -3.71 -10.18 -15.15
CA PRO A 213 -4.84 -9.31 -14.91
C PRO A 213 -4.44 -8.28 -13.84
N ASN A 214 -4.48 -6.99 -14.18
CA ASN A 214 -4.03 -5.91 -13.31
C ASN A 214 -5.11 -4.91 -12.93
N SER A 215 -6.30 -5.01 -13.52
CA SER A 215 -7.41 -4.11 -13.18
C SER A 215 -8.75 -4.82 -13.28
N LEU A 216 -9.61 -4.55 -12.29
CA LEU A 216 -10.98 -5.07 -12.21
C LEU A 216 -11.96 -3.94 -11.93
N VAL A 217 -13.13 -4.01 -12.58
CA VAL A 217 -14.25 -3.12 -12.25
C VAL A 217 -15.58 -3.83 -12.53
N VAL A 218 -16.58 -3.60 -11.69
CA VAL A 218 -17.97 -3.99 -11.96
C VAL A 218 -18.70 -2.77 -12.47
N ASP A 219 -19.30 -2.91 -13.66
CA ASP A 219 -20.07 -1.81 -14.26
C ASP A 219 -21.48 -1.69 -13.65
N ARG A 220 -22.19 -0.61 -14.00
CA ARG A 220 -23.55 -0.34 -13.51
C ARG A 220 -24.59 -1.39 -13.89
N ASN A 221 -24.28 -2.29 -14.82
CA ASN A 221 -25.13 -3.40 -15.25
C ASN A 221 -24.76 -4.71 -14.55
N GLY A 222 -23.88 -4.67 -13.56
CA GLY A 222 -23.39 -5.83 -12.81
C GLY A 222 -22.44 -6.72 -13.60
N LYS A 223 -21.77 -6.20 -14.66
CA LYS A 223 -20.78 -6.95 -15.43
C LYS A 223 -19.39 -6.69 -14.91
N LEU A 224 -18.65 -7.75 -14.67
CA LEU A 224 -17.23 -7.66 -14.33
C LEU A 224 -16.41 -7.40 -15.61
N TRP A 225 -15.54 -6.41 -15.53
CA TRP A 225 -14.55 -6.12 -16.56
C TRP A 225 -13.16 -6.38 -15.98
N ALA A 226 -12.31 -7.01 -16.77
CA ALA A 226 -10.92 -7.29 -16.40
C ALA A 226 -9.99 -6.86 -17.51
N LEU A 227 -8.94 -6.14 -17.16
CA LEU A 227 -7.85 -5.78 -18.07
C LEU A 227 -6.62 -6.61 -17.72
N THR A 228 -5.97 -7.18 -18.76
CA THR A 228 -4.68 -7.86 -18.63
C THR A 228 -3.61 -7.06 -19.37
N ASP A 229 -2.39 -7.00 -18.85
CA ASP A 229 -1.26 -6.36 -19.55
C ASP A 229 -0.50 -7.33 -20.46
N GLY A 230 -0.71 -8.64 -20.31
CA GLY A 230 -0.12 -9.68 -21.16
C GLY A 230 1.31 -10.03 -20.80
N GLY A 231 1.90 -9.42 -19.80
CA GLY A 231 3.31 -9.61 -19.45
C GLY A 231 4.28 -8.88 -20.38
N TYR A 232 5.54 -9.29 -20.43
CA TYR A 232 6.57 -8.62 -21.21
C TYR A 232 7.44 -9.61 -22.00
N ALA A 233 7.99 -9.13 -23.09
CA ALA A 233 8.87 -9.91 -23.96
C ALA A 233 10.13 -10.37 -23.22
N GLY A 234 10.46 -11.66 -23.34
CA GLY A 234 11.61 -12.27 -22.69
C GLY A 234 11.36 -12.75 -21.26
N SER A 235 10.13 -12.63 -20.75
CA SER A 235 9.73 -13.28 -19.50
C SER A 235 9.81 -14.80 -19.63
N GLU A 236 10.31 -15.49 -18.60
CA GLU A 236 10.29 -16.96 -18.52
C GLU A 236 8.86 -17.54 -18.47
N TYR A 237 7.89 -16.73 -18.09
CA TYR A 237 6.46 -17.09 -18.04
C TYR A 237 5.71 -16.80 -19.34
N GLY A 238 6.43 -16.30 -20.36
CA GLY A 238 5.88 -15.96 -21.65
C GLY A 238 5.25 -14.58 -21.71
N GLN A 239 4.69 -14.28 -22.88
CA GLN A 239 3.94 -13.06 -23.14
C GLN A 239 2.69 -13.42 -23.94
N THR A 240 1.60 -12.74 -23.67
CA THR A 240 0.33 -12.81 -24.39
C THR A 240 -0.08 -11.42 -24.85
N GLU A 241 -1.03 -11.32 -25.77
CA GLU A 241 -1.62 -10.03 -26.12
C GLU A 241 -2.43 -9.46 -24.95
N PRO A 242 -2.26 -8.16 -24.62
CA PRO A 242 -3.14 -7.49 -23.66
C PRO A 242 -4.61 -7.59 -24.10
N CYS A 243 -5.50 -7.83 -23.14
CA CYS A 243 -6.92 -8.03 -23.44
C CYS A 243 -7.82 -7.32 -22.42
N LEU A 244 -8.96 -6.84 -22.92
CA LEU A 244 -10.08 -6.41 -22.11
C LEU A 244 -11.18 -7.47 -22.17
N TYR A 245 -11.55 -7.99 -21.02
CA TYR A 245 -12.60 -9.00 -20.85
C TYR A 245 -13.85 -8.39 -20.26
N ARG A 246 -15.00 -8.84 -20.75
CA ARG A 246 -16.29 -8.64 -20.12
C ARG A 246 -16.83 -10.02 -19.70
N ILE A 247 -17.10 -10.18 -18.44
CA ILE A 247 -17.47 -11.42 -17.74
C ILE A 247 -18.89 -11.31 -17.16
#